data_3c725aff14e3ad61c47502c32d1b8659
#
_entry.id   3c725aff14e3ad61c47502c32d1b8659
#
_cell.length_a   1.000
_cell.length_b   1.000
_cell.length_c   1.000
_cell.angle_alpha   90.00
_cell.angle_beta   90.00
_cell.angle_gamma   90.00
#
_symmetry.space_group_name_H-M   'P 1'
#
loop_
_entity.id
_entity.type
_entity.pdbx_description
1 polymer ?
#
loop_
_entity_poly.entity_id
_entity_poly.type
_entity_poly.pdbx_seq_one_letter_code
_entity_poly.pdbx_strand_id
1 'polypeptide(L)'
;KVACAVADEAKRSGVDVAIVRTGSRGLFWLEPMVEVETPGGRIAFGPVGVADVPGLVTARFAPTHRLCLGRPEDLPFLKRQTRITFARCGIVDPLSLADYRATGGWKGMEKARSLGPAATLEEVTKSGLRGRGGAGFPTGIKWKTVADTAADRKYIVCNADEGDSGTYADRMIMALKWMIFLYLKQISFLLF
;
A
#
# COMPACT_ATOMS: atom_id res chain seq x y z
N LYS A 1 -0.39 -6.29 -18.91
CA LYS A 1 -0.35 -5.93 -20.34
C LYS A 1 0.49 -4.66 -20.56
N VAL A 2 0.12 -3.49 -19.99
CA VAL A 2 0.87 -2.23 -20.20
C VAL A 2 2.32 -2.34 -19.76
N ALA A 3 2.61 -2.87 -18.56
CA ALA A 3 3.99 -3.03 -18.08
C ALA A 3 4.85 -3.90 -19.03
N CYS A 4 4.30 -4.99 -19.58
CA CYS A 4 5.01 -5.79 -20.59
C CYS A 4 5.24 -4.98 -21.86
N ALA A 5 4.22 -4.27 -22.34
CA ALA A 5 4.36 -3.43 -23.53
C ALA A 5 5.45 -2.34 -23.34
N VAL A 6 5.53 -1.72 -22.16
CA VAL A 6 6.60 -0.74 -21.86
C VAL A 6 7.97 -1.41 -21.86
N ALA A 7 8.12 -2.61 -21.28
CA ALA A 7 9.39 -3.34 -21.30
C ALA A 7 9.82 -3.69 -22.72
N ASP A 8 8.89 -4.22 -23.52
CA ASP A 8 9.17 -4.64 -24.90
C ASP A 8 9.54 -3.43 -25.77
N GLU A 9 8.81 -2.34 -25.66
CA GLU A 9 9.06 -1.11 -26.40
C GLU A 9 10.36 -0.43 -25.99
N ALA A 10 10.66 -0.39 -24.70
CA ALA A 10 11.92 0.15 -24.18
C ALA A 10 13.12 -0.64 -24.74
N LYS A 11 13.03 -1.98 -24.72
CA LYS A 11 14.04 -2.85 -25.31
C LYS A 11 14.22 -2.59 -26.82
N ARG A 12 13.10 -2.46 -27.54
CA ARG A 12 13.11 -2.19 -28.99
C ARG A 12 13.74 -0.84 -29.32
N SER A 13 13.51 0.16 -28.48
CA SER A 13 14.00 1.54 -28.66
C SER A 13 15.38 1.79 -28.02
N GLY A 14 16.00 0.78 -27.40
CA GLY A 14 17.29 0.92 -26.73
C GLY A 14 17.24 1.82 -25.49
N VAL A 15 16.07 1.95 -24.86
CA VAL A 15 15.88 2.74 -23.63
C VAL A 15 15.99 1.80 -22.43
N ASP A 16 16.88 2.12 -21.50
CA ASP A 16 17.01 1.37 -20.24
C ASP A 16 15.89 1.81 -19.26
N VAL A 17 15.09 0.86 -18.80
CA VAL A 17 14.00 1.10 -17.86
C VAL A 17 13.95 0.02 -16.79
N ALA A 18 13.82 0.43 -15.54
CA ALA A 18 13.47 -0.45 -14.43
C ALA A 18 11.95 -0.32 -14.16
N ILE A 19 11.22 -1.43 -14.28
CA ILE A 19 9.77 -1.44 -14.07
C ILE A 19 9.45 -2.01 -12.70
N VAL A 20 8.83 -1.20 -11.85
CA VAL A 20 8.34 -1.59 -10.53
C VAL A 20 6.80 -1.58 -10.53
N ARG A 21 6.20 -2.60 -9.98
CA ARG A 21 4.73 -2.71 -9.89
C ARG A 21 4.27 -2.35 -8.47
N THR A 22 3.81 -1.15 -8.29
CA THR A 22 3.53 -0.55 -6.98
C THR A 22 2.09 -0.74 -6.46
N GLY A 23 1.25 -1.47 -7.17
CA GLY A 23 -0.18 -1.57 -6.85
C GLY A 23 -0.96 -0.30 -7.23
N SER A 24 -2.18 -0.18 -6.72
CA SER A 24 -3.10 0.92 -7.05
C SER A 24 -3.00 2.08 -6.06
N ARG A 25 -3.12 3.31 -6.55
CA ARG A 25 -3.37 4.49 -5.71
C ARG A 25 -4.86 4.71 -5.39
N GLY A 26 -5.75 3.87 -5.93
CA GLY A 26 -7.19 4.02 -5.81
C GLY A 26 -7.81 4.97 -6.86
N LEU A 27 -7.05 5.32 -7.88
CA LEU A 27 -7.51 6.16 -8.99
C LEU A 27 -7.96 5.27 -10.17
N PHE A 28 -8.92 4.39 -9.93
CA PHE A 28 -9.31 3.33 -10.88
C PHE A 28 -9.69 3.84 -12.27
N TRP A 29 -10.25 5.04 -12.34
CA TRP A 29 -10.62 5.69 -13.62
C TRP A 29 -9.42 6.21 -14.43
N LEU A 30 -8.24 6.28 -13.82
CA LEU A 30 -6.98 6.67 -14.46
C LEU A 30 -6.05 5.47 -14.67
N GLU A 31 -6.47 4.27 -14.31
CA GLU A 31 -5.68 3.06 -14.48
C GLU A 31 -5.93 2.39 -15.84
N PRO A 32 -4.91 1.78 -16.42
CA PRO A 32 -3.53 1.64 -15.96
C PRO A 32 -2.79 2.98 -15.91
N MET A 33 -2.21 3.29 -14.76
CA MET A 33 -1.41 4.50 -14.56
C MET A 33 0.09 4.13 -14.57
N VAL A 34 0.88 4.91 -15.29
CA VAL A 34 2.34 4.78 -15.33
C VAL A 34 2.93 5.99 -14.65
N GLU A 35 3.81 5.76 -13.68
CA GLU A 35 4.54 6.83 -13.00
C GLU A 35 6.02 6.72 -13.34
N VAL A 36 6.65 7.83 -13.63
CA VAL A 36 8.08 7.92 -13.94
C VAL A 36 8.76 8.75 -12.87
N GLU A 37 9.83 8.21 -12.29
CA GLU A 37 10.66 8.96 -11.35
C GLU A 37 11.51 9.97 -12.06
N THR A 38 11.50 11.20 -11.56
CA THR A 38 12.31 12.31 -12.04
C THR A 38 13.00 12.98 -10.83
N PRO A 39 14.05 13.80 -11.05
CA PRO A 39 14.65 14.57 -9.97
C PRO A 39 13.68 15.47 -9.20
N GLY A 40 12.57 15.88 -9.84
CA GLY A 40 11.50 16.69 -9.24
C GLY A 40 10.38 15.89 -8.59
N GLY A 41 10.51 14.55 -8.50
CA GLY A 41 9.46 13.64 -8.03
C GLY A 41 8.81 12.87 -9.17
N ARG A 42 7.77 12.10 -8.87
CA ARG A 42 7.09 11.28 -9.88
C ARG A 42 6.16 12.11 -10.74
N ILE A 43 6.13 11.75 -12.02
CA ILE A 43 5.15 12.26 -13.01
C ILE A 43 4.28 11.09 -13.46
N ALA A 44 2.98 11.27 -13.41
CA ALA A 44 2.00 10.25 -13.77
C ALA A 44 1.46 10.44 -15.18
N PHE A 45 1.14 9.33 -15.82
CA PHE A 45 0.48 9.24 -17.13
C PHE A 45 -0.69 8.27 -17.00
N GLY A 46 -1.86 8.63 -17.52
CA GLY A 46 -3.04 7.76 -17.45
C GLY A 46 -4.31 8.34 -18.08
N PRO A 47 -5.30 7.46 -18.38
CA PRO A 47 -5.14 6.01 -18.45
C PRO A 47 -4.29 5.59 -19.67
N VAL A 48 -3.34 4.68 -19.47
CA VAL A 48 -2.41 4.24 -20.53
C VAL A 48 -2.92 2.94 -21.15
N GLY A 49 -3.24 2.96 -22.43
CA GLY A 49 -3.48 1.75 -23.22
C GLY A 49 -2.18 1.18 -23.78
N VAL A 50 -2.20 -0.09 -24.22
CA VAL A 50 -1.05 -0.70 -24.88
C VAL A 50 -0.65 0.06 -26.15
N ALA A 51 -1.63 0.60 -26.87
CA ALA A 51 -1.41 1.38 -28.10
C ALA A 51 -0.72 2.75 -27.84
N ASP A 52 -0.78 3.27 -26.62
CA ASP A 52 -0.15 4.54 -26.27
C ASP A 52 1.36 4.39 -25.96
N VAL A 53 1.77 3.16 -25.63
CA VAL A 53 3.12 2.88 -25.13
C VAL A 53 4.23 3.31 -26.10
N PRO A 54 4.18 3.01 -27.43
CA PRO A 54 5.23 3.45 -28.34
C PRO A 54 5.42 4.98 -28.33
N GLY A 55 4.32 5.73 -28.33
CA GLY A 55 4.36 7.20 -28.27
C GLY A 55 4.97 7.73 -26.96
N LEU A 56 4.59 7.13 -25.82
CA LEU A 56 5.13 7.48 -24.51
C LEU A 56 6.64 7.23 -24.41
N VAL A 57 7.10 6.07 -24.85
CA VAL A 57 8.53 5.70 -24.82
C VAL A 57 9.33 6.59 -25.76
N THR A 58 8.86 6.81 -27.00
CA THR A 58 9.50 7.71 -27.98
C THR A 58 9.60 9.14 -27.45
N ALA A 59 8.55 9.63 -26.81
CA ALA A 59 8.53 10.94 -26.15
C ALA A 59 9.32 10.95 -24.83
N ARG A 60 9.95 9.84 -24.44
CA ARG A 60 10.64 9.69 -23.14
C ARG A 60 9.81 10.16 -21.97
N PHE A 61 8.51 9.84 -21.98
CA PHE A 61 7.56 10.27 -20.97
C PHE A 61 7.59 11.78 -20.70
N ALA A 62 7.65 12.57 -21.75
CA ALA A 62 7.70 14.03 -21.63
C ALA A 62 6.43 14.57 -20.97
N PRO A 63 6.54 15.58 -20.08
CA PRO A 63 5.37 16.20 -19.42
C PRO A 63 4.39 16.87 -20.40
N THR A 64 4.79 17.10 -21.64
CA THR A 64 3.94 17.65 -22.71
C THR A 64 3.06 16.60 -23.40
N HIS A 65 3.24 15.32 -23.08
CA HIS A 65 2.44 14.24 -23.66
C HIS A 65 0.97 14.34 -23.20
N ARG A 66 0.01 14.06 -24.11
CA ARG A 66 -1.44 14.19 -23.86
C ARG A 66 -1.96 13.41 -22.67
N LEU A 67 -1.30 12.29 -22.29
CA LEU A 67 -1.66 11.46 -21.13
C LEU A 67 -0.98 11.92 -19.83
N CYS A 68 -0.18 12.96 -19.86
CA CYS A 68 0.48 13.46 -18.66
C CYS A 68 -0.56 14.03 -17.68
N LEU A 69 -0.53 13.55 -16.46
CA LEU A 69 -1.40 13.95 -15.35
C LEU A 69 -0.68 14.88 -14.37
N GLY A 70 0.62 15.12 -14.58
CA GLY A 70 1.44 15.84 -13.63
C GLY A 70 1.86 14.98 -12.42
N ARG A 71 2.12 15.62 -11.29
CA ARG A 71 2.49 14.90 -10.07
C ARG A 71 1.27 14.20 -9.47
N PRO A 72 1.37 12.91 -9.11
CA PRO A 72 0.25 12.19 -8.51
C PRO A 72 -0.34 12.89 -7.29
N GLU A 73 0.52 13.46 -6.45
CA GLU A 73 0.13 14.12 -5.20
C GLU A 73 -0.70 15.40 -5.43
N ASP A 74 -0.57 16.01 -6.60
CA ASP A 74 -1.31 17.22 -6.99
C ASP A 74 -2.68 16.91 -7.60
N LEU A 75 -2.96 15.65 -7.91
CA LEU A 75 -4.28 15.26 -8.42
C LEU A 75 -5.35 15.57 -7.37
N PRO A 76 -6.46 16.23 -7.74
CA PRO A 76 -7.45 16.74 -6.78
C PRO A 76 -7.98 15.70 -5.81
N PHE A 77 -8.12 14.45 -6.26
CA PHE A 77 -8.56 13.34 -5.43
C PHE A 77 -7.53 12.97 -4.35
N LEU A 78 -6.25 12.89 -4.68
CA LEU A 78 -5.19 12.56 -3.74
C LEU A 78 -4.83 13.74 -2.84
N LYS A 79 -4.81 14.95 -3.41
CA LYS A 79 -4.47 16.19 -2.69
C LYS A 79 -5.40 16.46 -1.50
N ARG A 80 -6.66 16.03 -1.57
CA ARG A 80 -7.65 16.18 -0.50
C ARG A 80 -7.60 15.09 0.57
N GLN A 81 -6.69 14.11 0.43
CA GLN A 81 -6.60 12.97 1.35
C GLN A 81 -5.41 13.10 2.28
N THR A 82 -5.62 12.81 3.56
CA THR A 82 -4.55 12.46 4.50
C THR A 82 -4.48 10.94 4.58
N ARG A 83 -3.50 10.36 3.90
CA ARG A 83 -3.39 8.90 3.75
C ARG A 83 -2.53 8.31 4.87
N ILE A 84 -3.17 7.61 5.79
CA ILE A 84 -2.51 6.88 6.88
C ILE A 84 -2.38 5.40 6.53
N THR A 85 -3.49 4.69 6.42
CA THR A 85 -3.51 3.26 6.09
C THR A 85 -2.97 2.99 4.69
N PHE A 86 -3.31 3.83 3.73
CA PHE A 86 -2.90 3.73 2.33
C PHE A 86 -1.66 4.56 1.98
N ALA A 87 -0.89 5.02 2.97
CA ALA A 87 0.25 5.91 2.74
C ALA A 87 1.29 5.34 1.74
N ARG A 88 1.40 4.02 1.66
CA ARG A 88 2.35 3.32 0.77
C ARG A 88 1.73 2.84 -0.54
N CYS A 89 0.40 2.92 -0.66
CA CYS A 89 -0.34 2.40 -1.82
C CYS A 89 0.04 3.14 -3.10
N GLY A 90 0.49 2.38 -4.10
CA GLY A 90 0.97 2.92 -5.36
C GLY A 90 2.36 3.56 -5.30
N ILE A 91 3.08 3.43 -4.20
CA ILE A 91 4.40 4.06 -4.00
C ILE A 91 5.53 3.04 -3.96
N VAL A 92 5.37 2.01 -3.12
CA VAL A 92 6.41 1.00 -2.89
C VAL A 92 6.16 -0.26 -3.70
N ASP A 93 7.22 -1.02 -3.96
CA ASP A 93 7.08 -2.40 -4.41
C ASP A 93 6.51 -3.24 -3.26
N PRO A 94 5.31 -3.82 -3.40
CA PRO A 94 4.67 -4.62 -2.36
C PRO A 94 5.44 -5.90 -2.02
N LEU A 95 6.35 -6.33 -2.87
CA LEU A 95 7.18 -7.52 -2.66
C LEU A 95 8.56 -7.17 -2.07
N SER A 96 8.89 -5.88 -1.92
CA SER A 96 10.16 -5.41 -1.38
C SER A 96 10.09 -5.13 0.12
N LEU A 97 10.74 -5.95 0.93
CA LEU A 97 10.93 -5.67 2.37
C LEU A 97 11.80 -4.43 2.60
N ALA A 98 12.74 -4.15 1.70
CA ALA A 98 13.59 -2.97 1.77
C ALA A 98 12.75 -1.70 1.66
N ASP A 99 11.88 -1.60 0.66
CA ASP A 99 10.96 -0.48 0.47
C ASP A 99 10.00 -0.32 1.66
N TYR A 100 9.48 -1.44 2.16
CA TYR A 100 8.60 -1.41 3.32
C TYR A 100 9.30 -0.82 4.54
N ARG A 101 10.56 -1.21 4.80
CA ARG A 101 11.38 -0.67 5.89
C ARG A 101 11.72 0.80 5.68
N ALA A 102 12.17 1.16 4.47
CA ALA A 102 12.52 2.53 4.12
C ALA A 102 11.37 3.52 4.33
N THR A 103 10.13 3.04 4.18
CA THR A 103 8.91 3.84 4.41
C THR A 103 8.31 3.67 5.80
N GLY A 104 9.10 3.27 6.78
CA GLY A 104 8.71 3.17 8.19
C GLY A 104 7.95 1.88 8.55
N GLY A 105 8.06 0.85 7.70
CA GLY A 105 7.57 -0.49 8.02
C GLY A 105 8.25 -1.06 9.27
N TRP A 106 7.54 -1.87 10.01
CA TRP A 106 7.98 -2.53 11.26
C TRP A 106 8.17 -1.60 12.48
N LYS A 107 8.22 -0.27 12.34
CA LYS A 107 8.40 0.66 13.48
C LYS A 107 7.40 0.42 14.61
N GLY A 108 6.13 0.15 14.27
CA GLY A 108 5.11 -0.17 15.27
C GLY A 108 5.40 -1.47 16.02
N MET A 109 5.85 -2.50 15.30
CA MET A 109 6.23 -3.78 15.90
C MET A 109 7.47 -3.64 16.79
N GLU A 110 8.48 -2.92 16.33
CA GLU A 110 9.70 -2.65 17.10
C GLU A 110 9.38 -1.90 18.39
N LYS A 111 8.50 -0.88 18.32
CA LYS A 111 7.99 -0.17 19.49
C LYS A 111 7.23 -1.10 20.43
N ALA A 112 6.32 -1.93 19.92
CA ALA A 112 5.56 -2.88 20.75
C ALA A 112 6.46 -3.88 21.46
N ARG A 113 7.51 -4.38 20.78
CA ARG A 113 8.50 -5.27 21.39
C ARG A 113 9.29 -4.61 22.51
N SER A 114 9.64 -3.33 22.34
CA SER A 114 10.37 -2.58 23.39
C SER A 114 9.49 -2.23 24.60
N LEU A 115 8.21 -1.97 24.39
CA LEU A 115 7.25 -1.64 25.45
C LEU A 115 6.77 -2.86 26.23
N GLY A 116 6.69 -4.01 25.57
CA GLY A 116 6.04 -5.22 26.11
C GLY A 116 4.51 -5.19 25.97
N PRO A 117 3.84 -6.32 26.28
CA PRO A 117 2.41 -6.49 26.00
C PRO A 117 1.49 -5.51 26.74
N ALA A 118 1.70 -5.32 28.03
CA ALA A 118 0.84 -4.47 28.86
C ALA A 118 0.88 -2.99 28.42
N ALA A 119 2.07 -2.43 28.24
CA ALA A 119 2.22 -1.04 27.80
C ALA A 119 1.77 -0.84 26.34
N THR A 120 1.92 -1.85 25.48
CA THR A 120 1.38 -1.81 24.11
C THR A 120 -0.14 -1.78 24.13
N LEU A 121 -0.78 -2.58 24.98
CA LEU A 121 -2.23 -2.56 25.15
C LEU A 121 -2.73 -1.20 25.67
N GLU A 122 -1.99 -0.61 26.61
CA GLU A 122 -2.29 0.71 27.13
C GLU A 122 -2.20 1.80 26.05
N GLU A 123 -1.15 1.80 25.24
CA GLU A 123 -0.98 2.70 24.08
C GLU A 123 -2.16 2.60 23.11
N VAL A 124 -2.55 1.37 22.74
CA VAL A 124 -3.69 1.15 21.84
C VAL A 124 -5.00 1.64 22.47
N THR A 125 -5.18 1.44 23.75
CA THR A 125 -6.37 1.90 24.47
C THR A 125 -6.43 3.43 24.54
N LYS A 126 -5.33 4.08 24.90
CA LYS A 126 -5.21 5.55 24.97
C LYS A 126 -5.39 6.20 23.59
N SER A 127 -4.97 5.54 22.51
CA SER A 127 -5.12 6.07 21.16
C SER A 127 -6.56 6.23 20.71
N GLY A 128 -7.52 5.58 21.39
CA GLY A 128 -8.92 5.57 21.02
C GLY A 128 -9.19 4.85 19.67
N LEU A 129 -8.26 4.05 19.17
CA LEU A 129 -8.42 3.31 17.92
C LEU A 129 -9.67 2.45 17.96
N ARG A 130 -10.44 2.50 16.89
CA ARG A 130 -11.69 1.75 16.73
C ARG A 130 -11.62 0.84 15.51
N GLY A 131 -12.39 -0.24 15.53
CA GLY A 131 -12.54 -1.15 14.39
C GLY A 131 -13.07 -0.43 13.14
N ARG A 132 -12.69 -0.92 11.98
CA ARG A 132 -13.08 -0.39 10.67
C ARG A 132 -14.00 -1.31 9.88
N GLY A 133 -14.57 -2.33 10.52
CA GLY A 133 -15.51 -3.26 9.92
C GLY A 133 -17.00 -2.87 10.09
N GLY A 134 -17.28 -1.58 10.31
CA GLY A 134 -18.65 -1.04 10.43
C GLY A 134 -19.07 -0.68 11.87
N ALA A 135 -18.94 -1.59 12.83
CA ALA A 135 -19.40 -1.36 14.21
C ALA A 135 -18.56 -0.34 15.00
N GLY A 136 -17.35 -0.02 14.57
CA GLY A 136 -16.50 0.95 15.25
C GLY A 136 -16.16 0.58 16.70
N PHE A 137 -16.11 -0.72 17.05
CA PHE A 137 -15.84 -1.16 18.40
C PHE A 137 -14.43 -0.79 18.86
N PRO A 138 -14.22 -0.34 20.13
CA PRO A 138 -12.90 0.05 20.63
C PRO A 138 -11.89 -1.09 20.56
N THR A 139 -10.77 -0.86 19.86
CA THR A 139 -9.74 -1.88 19.65
C THR A 139 -9.05 -2.28 20.94
N GLY A 140 -8.82 -1.32 21.85
CA GLY A 140 -8.21 -1.59 23.16
C GLY A 140 -9.01 -2.58 23.99
N ILE A 141 -10.35 -2.51 23.96
CA ILE A 141 -11.21 -3.44 24.67
C ILE A 141 -11.07 -4.86 24.08
N LYS A 142 -11.09 -4.98 22.76
CA LYS A 142 -10.88 -6.29 22.09
C LYS A 142 -9.53 -6.91 22.45
N TRP A 143 -8.48 -6.12 22.41
CA TRP A 143 -7.13 -6.59 22.72
C TRP A 143 -7.01 -6.98 24.19
N LYS A 144 -7.63 -6.20 25.12
CA LYS A 144 -7.66 -6.55 26.54
C LYS A 144 -8.40 -7.86 26.78
N THR A 145 -9.55 -8.06 26.16
CA THR A 145 -10.31 -9.33 26.29
C THR A 145 -9.46 -10.53 25.85
N VAL A 146 -8.74 -10.40 24.73
CA VAL A 146 -7.86 -11.49 24.25
C VAL A 146 -6.68 -11.68 25.19
N ALA A 147 -6.08 -10.59 25.70
CA ALA A 147 -4.96 -10.67 26.63
C ALA A 147 -5.36 -11.39 27.94
N ASP A 148 -6.51 -11.03 28.50
CA ASP A 148 -7.01 -11.58 29.78
C ASP A 148 -7.56 -13.02 29.66
N THR A 149 -7.87 -13.48 28.44
CA THR A 149 -8.41 -14.83 28.24
C THR A 149 -7.31 -15.87 28.44
N ALA A 150 -7.49 -16.78 29.39
CA ALA A 150 -6.63 -17.93 29.57
C ALA A 150 -6.83 -18.94 28.43
N ALA A 151 -5.75 -19.24 27.71
CA ALA A 151 -5.76 -20.22 26.61
C ALA A 151 -4.35 -20.72 26.34
N ASP A 152 -4.22 -21.99 25.97
CA ASP A 152 -2.95 -22.61 25.62
C ASP A 152 -2.37 -22.03 24.32
N ARG A 153 -3.27 -21.54 23.47
CA ARG A 153 -2.90 -20.93 22.16
C ARG A 153 -3.88 -19.85 21.78
N LYS A 154 -3.35 -18.75 21.27
CA LYS A 154 -4.13 -17.65 20.70
C LYS A 154 -3.82 -17.52 19.21
N TYR A 155 -4.84 -17.10 18.44
CA TYR A 155 -4.75 -17.02 16.98
C TYR A 155 -5.03 -15.61 16.53
N ILE A 156 -4.31 -15.16 15.52
CA ILE A 156 -4.62 -13.95 14.77
C ILE A 156 -5.31 -14.38 13.48
N VAL A 157 -6.54 -13.88 13.29
CA VAL A 157 -7.32 -14.11 12.08
C VAL A 157 -7.41 -12.80 11.30
N CYS A 158 -6.94 -12.81 10.06
CA CYS A 158 -7.15 -11.68 9.16
C CYS A 158 -8.45 -11.90 8.39
N ASN A 159 -9.41 -11.03 8.61
CA ASN A 159 -10.59 -10.94 7.77
C ASN A 159 -10.34 -9.90 6.68
N ALA A 160 -10.32 -10.34 5.43
CA ALA A 160 -10.20 -9.51 4.23
C ALA A 160 -11.21 -9.98 3.16
N ASP A 161 -12.41 -10.38 3.60
CA ASP A 161 -13.50 -10.84 2.74
C ASP A 161 -13.99 -9.74 1.79
N GLU A 162 -14.08 -8.50 2.31
CA GLU A 162 -14.52 -7.33 1.55
C GLU A 162 -15.87 -7.54 0.83
N GLY A 163 -16.85 -8.07 1.58
CA GLY A 163 -18.18 -8.41 1.06
C GLY A 163 -18.97 -7.22 0.51
N ASP A 164 -18.63 -5.99 0.88
CA ASP A 164 -19.28 -4.77 0.39
C ASP A 164 -18.75 -4.41 -0.99
N SER A 165 -19.59 -4.52 -2.02
CA SER A 165 -19.24 -4.19 -3.39
C SER A 165 -18.83 -2.71 -3.53
N GLY A 166 -17.74 -2.47 -4.26
CA GLY A 166 -17.23 -1.12 -4.53
C GLY A 166 -16.31 -0.53 -3.44
N THR A 167 -16.03 -1.24 -2.35
CA THR A 167 -15.16 -0.76 -1.27
C THR A 167 -13.68 -0.78 -1.65
N TYR A 168 -13.16 -1.92 -2.12
CA TYR A 168 -11.78 -2.15 -2.55
C TYR A 168 -10.67 -1.79 -1.53
N ALA A 169 -11.01 -1.58 -0.26
CA ALA A 169 -10.07 -1.18 0.77
C ALA A 169 -9.12 -2.32 1.16
N ASP A 170 -9.67 -3.49 1.44
CA ASP A 170 -8.89 -4.68 1.79
C ASP A 170 -8.07 -5.17 0.61
N ARG A 171 -8.67 -5.18 -0.59
CA ARG A 171 -7.97 -5.50 -1.83
C ARG A 171 -6.75 -4.61 -2.06
N MET A 172 -6.87 -3.30 -1.84
CA MET A 172 -5.75 -2.36 -1.99
C MET A 172 -4.64 -2.65 -0.98
N ILE A 173 -5.00 -2.91 0.28
CA ILE A 173 -4.03 -3.24 1.34
C ILE A 173 -3.36 -4.58 1.06
N MET A 174 -4.12 -5.58 0.66
CA MET A 174 -3.58 -6.91 0.35
C MET A 174 -2.64 -6.89 -0.85
N ALA A 175 -2.99 -6.18 -1.92
CA ALA A 175 -2.14 -6.03 -3.08
C ALA A 175 -0.78 -5.37 -2.77
N LEU A 176 -0.69 -4.66 -1.63
CA LEU A 176 0.51 -3.99 -1.17
C LEU A 176 1.26 -4.72 -0.06
N LYS A 177 0.66 -5.72 0.58
CA LYS A 177 1.16 -6.26 1.84
C LYS A 177 1.17 -7.79 1.91
N TRP A 178 1.22 -8.47 0.78
CA TRP A 178 1.27 -9.94 0.75
C TRP A 178 2.33 -10.52 1.70
N MET A 179 3.44 -9.87 1.86
CA MET A 179 4.50 -10.31 2.77
C MET A 179 4.19 -10.08 4.26
N ILE A 180 3.31 -9.14 4.62
CA ILE A 180 2.94 -8.92 6.02
C ILE A 180 2.17 -10.12 6.56
N PHE A 181 1.36 -10.77 5.76
CA PHE A 181 0.59 -11.96 6.15
C PHE A 181 1.46 -13.16 6.51
N LEU A 182 2.56 -13.36 5.81
CA LEU A 182 3.48 -14.47 6.12
C LEU A 182 4.24 -14.24 7.43
N TYR A 183 4.46 -12.98 7.83
CA TYR A 183 5.17 -12.61 9.05
C TYR A 183 4.26 -12.42 10.27
N LEU A 184 2.94 -12.21 10.10
CA LEU A 184 2.00 -12.18 11.22
C LEU A 184 1.96 -13.50 11.99
N LYS A 185 2.28 -14.62 11.36
CA LYS A 185 2.50 -15.90 12.06
C LYS A 185 3.59 -15.82 13.13
N GLN A 186 4.59 -14.96 12.99
CA GLN A 186 5.63 -14.75 13.99
C GLN A 186 5.25 -13.73 15.07
N ILE A 187 4.33 -12.82 14.79
CA ILE A 187 3.84 -11.82 15.77
C ILE A 187 2.94 -12.48 16.81
N SER A 188 2.23 -13.57 16.47
CA SER A 188 1.42 -14.35 17.44
C SER A 188 2.21 -14.79 18.66
N PHE A 189 3.52 -14.96 18.53
CA PHE A 189 4.43 -15.36 19.62
C PHE A 189 4.89 -14.20 20.52
N LEU A 190 4.64 -12.95 20.15
CA LEU A 190 5.22 -11.78 20.82
C LEU A 190 4.21 -10.88 21.55
N LEU A 191 2.92 -11.04 21.30
CA LEU A 191 1.88 -10.18 21.87
C LEU A 191 1.00 -10.88 22.92
N PHE A 192 1.15 -12.20 23.14
CA PHE A 192 0.33 -12.92 24.12
C PHE A 192 1.12 -13.99 24.85
#